data_ba83f96da5b91aca12dbe4ed4271d0cf
#
_entry.id   ba83f96da5b91aca12dbe4ed4271d0cf
#
_cell.length_a   1.000
_cell.length_b   1.000
_cell.length_c   1.000
_cell.angle_alpha   90.00
_cell.angle_beta   90.00
_cell.angle_gamma   90.00
#
_symmetry.space_group_name_H-M   'P 1'
#
loop_
_entity.id
_entity.type
_entity.pdbx_description
1 polymer ?
#
loop_
_entity_poly.entity_id
_entity_poly.type
_entity_poly.pdbx_seq_one_letter_code
_entity_poly.pdbx_strand_id
1 'polypeptide(L)'
;EDLLNLVKTGLYGHLKQEELDLFEQYIRFADVKGISKFSKDFTHNQHQKFDLIHINQLRKKIVTPLLEFFKSRSQTATGLLQKFHQFLTVIAFSQNFAGLVDSTNPQDKERQEEVWKAFCHVLEQFASVFSTSKVKLDDFLTLVQSGMLLSNYRTIPATVDVVTVQSYDLIEPLSSPFVYAVGLTQDYFPKISQNKSLLSDE
;
A
#
# COMPACT_ATOMS: atom_id res chain seq x y z
N GLU A 1 1.03 -17.80 -2.58
CA GLU A 1 1.37 -16.70 -3.49
C GLU A 1 1.42 -15.38 -2.72
N ASP A 2 0.40 -15.02 -1.95
CA ASP A 2 0.30 -13.75 -1.21
C ASP A 2 1.45 -13.53 -0.22
N LEU A 3 1.88 -14.58 0.51
CA LEU A 3 3.03 -14.50 1.41
C LEU A 3 4.32 -14.14 0.67
N LEU A 4 4.56 -14.76 -0.48
CA LEU A 4 5.76 -14.47 -1.29
C LEU A 4 5.71 -13.05 -1.86
N ASN A 5 4.55 -12.62 -2.32
CA ASN A 5 4.35 -11.24 -2.79
C ASN A 5 4.64 -10.23 -1.68
N LEU A 6 4.12 -10.48 -0.46
CA LEU A 6 4.40 -9.63 0.70
C LEU A 6 5.90 -9.52 0.98
N VAL A 7 6.62 -10.64 1.01
CA VAL A 7 8.06 -10.65 1.32
C VAL A 7 8.87 -10.00 0.20
N LYS A 8 8.46 -10.15 -1.06
CA LYS A 8 9.09 -9.52 -2.23
C LYS A 8 8.94 -8.01 -2.31
N THR A 9 8.07 -7.41 -1.51
CA THR A 9 7.96 -5.94 -1.45
C THR A 9 9.24 -5.25 -0.95
N GLY A 10 10.16 -6.00 -0.33
CA GLY A 10 11.33 -5.45 0.34
C GLY A 10 11.03 -4.78 1.69
N LEU A 11 9.75 -4.72 2.08
CA LEU A 11 9.30 -4.10 3.34
C LEU A 11 9.24 -5.10 4.52
N TYR A 12 9.47 -6.37 4.25
CA TYR A 12 9.31 -7.46 5.21
C TYR A 12 10.64 -8.08 5.61
N GLY A 13 11.13 -7.73 6.79
CA GLY A 13 12.33 -8.31 7.39
C GLY A 13 13.61 -7.98 6.65
N HIS A 14 14.74 -8.33 7.26
CA HIS A 14 16.05 -8.24 6.60
C HIS A 14 16.35 -9.57 5.92
N LEU A 15 15.77 -9.79 4.74
CA LEU A 15 16.01 -10.97 3.93
C LEU A 15 16.89 -10.60 2.74
N LYS A 16 17.93 -11.40 2.50
CA LYS A 16 18.72 -11.29 1.29
C LYS A 16 17.94 -11.90 0.11
N GLN A 17 18.18 -11.40 -1.09
CA GLN A 17 17.52 -11.92 -2.30
C GLN A 17 17.75 -13.44 -2.45
N GLU A 18 18.94 -13.93 -2.16
CA GLU A 18 19.28 -15.35 -2.22
C GLU A 18 18.45 -16.20 -1.23
N GLU A 19 18.21 -15.68 -0.01
CA GLU A 19 17.36 -16.34 1.00
C GLU A 19 15.91 -16.41 0.54
N LEU A 20 15.43 -15.35 -0.09
CA LEU A 20 14.07 -15.27 -0.63
C LEU A 20 13.88 -16.24 -1.80
N ASP A 21 14.83 -16.27 -2.73
CA ASP A 21 14.78 -17.16 -3.88
C ASP A 21 14.85 -18.63 -3.44
N LEU A 22 15.69 -18.94 -2.47
CA LEU A 22 15.80 -20.29 -1.89
C LEU A 22 14.48 -20.70 -1.21
N PHE A 23 13.87 -19.82 -0.44
CA PHE A 23 12.60 -20.07 0.23
C PHE A 23 11.46 -20.27 -0.78
N GLU A 24 11.39 -19.47 -1.84
CA GLU A 24 10.42 -19.63 -2.92
C GLU A 24 10.61 -20.95 -3.67
N GLN A 25 11.85 -21.30 -4.02
CA GLN A 25 12.16 -22.58 -4.67
C GLN A 25 11.69 -23.76 -3.82
N TYR A 26 11.93 -23.71 -2.51
CA TYR A 26 11.47 -24.75 -1.61
C TYR A 26 9.95 -24.85 -1.53
N ILE A 27 9.24 -23.71 -1.39
CA ILE A 27 7.76 -23.68 -1.33
C ILE A 27 7.16 -24.30 -2.60
N ARG A 28 7.72 -23.98 -3.76
CA ARG A 28 7.28 -24.55 -5.04
C ARG A 28 7.57 -26.02 -5.15
N PHE A 29 8.76 -26.44 -4.74
CA PHE A 29 9.19 -27.86 -4.76
C PHE A 29 8.32 -28.73 -3.85
N ALA A 30 8.04 -28.29 -2.63
CA ALA A 30 7.29 -29.04 -1.64
C ALA A 30 5.78 -28.82 -1.71
N ASP A 31 5.28 -28.03 -2.68
CA ASP A 31 3.86 -27.61 -2.83
C ASP A 31 3.24 -27.18 -1.50
N VAL A 32 3.93 -26.25 -0.82
CA VAL A 32 3.48 -25.74 0.48
C VAL A 32 2.35 -24.75 0.28
N LYS A 33 1.14 -25.10 0.73
CA LYS A 33 -0.05 -24.25 0.64
C LYS A 33 -0.81 -24.23 1.96
N GLY A 34 -1.31 -23.05 2.29
CA GLY A 34 -2.17 -22.85 3.46
C GLY A 34 -1.42 -22.75 4.79
N ILE A 35 -2.01 -22.02 5.72
CA ILE A 35 -1.44 -21.65 7.02
C ILE A 35 -1.00 -22.87 7.85
N SER A 36 -1.73 -23.97 7.73
CA SER A 36 -1.44 -25.22 8.47
C SER A 36 -0.11 -25.85 8.08
N LYS A 37 0.29 -25.77 6.80
CA LYS A 37 1.60 -26.25 6.36
C LYS A 37 2.71 -25.30 6.75
N PHE A 38 2.48 -23.98 6.64
CA PHE A 38 3.46 -22.97 7.03
C PHE A 38 3.74 -22.93 8.55
N SER A 39 2.77 -23.32 9.38
CA SER A 39 2.93 -23.32 10.84
C SER A 39 3.78 -24.50 11.37
N LYS A 40 4.02 -25.53 10.57
CA LYS A 40 4.80 -26.71 10.94
C LYS A 40 6.18 -26.67 10.30
N ASP A 41 7.13 -27.40 10.88
CA ASP A 41 8.43 -27.56 10.27
C ASP A 41 8.33 -28.31 8.94
N PHE A 42 9.08 -27.85 7.98
CA PHE A 42 9.18 -28.47 6.66
C PHE A 42 10.04 -29.73 6.73
N THR A 43 9.51 -30.83 6.23
CA THR A 43 10.16 -32.15 6.29
C THR A 43 10.35 -32.76 4.90
N HIS A 44 9.66 -32.26 3.88
CA HIS A 44 9.75 -32.81 2.53
C HIS A 44 11.07 -32.44 1.87
N ASN A 45 11.91 -33.44 1.52
CA ASN A 45 13.21 -33.20 0.89
C ASN A 45 13.64 -34.39 0.03
N GLN A 46 12.90 -34.64 -1.06
CA GLN A 46 13.30 -35.69 -2.01
C GLN A 46 14.68 -35.38 -2.59
N HIS A 47 15.52 -36.39 -2.65
CA HIS A 47 16.89 -36.32 -3.15
C HIS A 47 17.82 -35.35 -2.38
N GLN A 48 17.49 -35.01 -1.13
CA GLN A 48 18.29 -34.09 -0.29
C GLN A 48 18.68 -32.77 -0.98
N LYS A 49 17.78 -32.26 -1.77
CA LYS A 49 17.99 -31.06 -2.61
C LYS A 49 18.18 -29.78 -1.79
N PHE A 50 17.63 -29.73 -0.58
CA PHE A 50 17.60 -28.51 0.24
C PHE A 50 18.20 -28.80 1.64
N ASP A 51 18.83 -27.77 2.21
CA ASP A 51 19.15 -27.76 3.63
C ASP A 51 17.89 -27.41 4.44
N LEU A 52 17.25 -28.45 5.02
CA LEU A 52 16.02 -28.27 5.79
C LEU A 52 16.20 -27.43 7.06
N ILE A 53 17.40 -27.44 7.65
CA ILE A 53 17.68 -26.61 8.83
C ILE A 53 17.60 -25.15 8.44
N HIS A 54 18.30 -24.77 7.40
CA HIS A 54 18.30 -23.39 6.90
C HIS A 54 16.92 -22.96 6.40
N ILE A 55 16.22 -23.79 5.64
CA ILE A 55 14.85 -23.51 5.18
C ILE A 55 13.88 -23.31 6.35
N ASN A 56 13.96 -24.12 7.40
CA ASN A 56 13.10 -23.94 8.57
C ASN A 56 13.46 -22.70 9.39
N GLN A 57 14.71 -22.29 9.40
CA GLN A 57 15.10 -20.99 9.98
C GLN A 57 14.47 -19.83 9.20
N LEU A 58 14.52 -19.84 7.85
CA LEU A 58 13.87 -18.86 6.99
C LEU A 58 12.35 -18.87 7.20
N ARG A 59 11.74 -20.06 7.25
CA ARG A 59 10.32 -20.19 7.57
C ARG A 59 9.96 -19.50 8.88
N LYS A 60 10.71 -19.77 9.95
CA LYS A 60 10.48 -19.15 11.27
C LYS A 60 10.62 -17.63 11.18
N LYS A 61 11.66 -17.14 10.52
CA LYS A 61 11.90 -15.70 10.33
C LYS A 61 10.75 -15.00 9.58
N ILE A 62 10.17 -15.68 8.56
CA ILE A 62 9.12 -15.11 7.71
C ILE A 62 7.73 -15.33 8.32
N VAL A 63 7.43 -16.53 8.76
CA VAL A 63 6.05 -16.94 9.07
C VAL A 63 5.66 -16.64 10.52
N THR A 64 6.60 -16.74 11.46
CA THR A 64 6.29 -16.56 12.89
C THR A 64 5.71 -15.18 13.20
N PRO A 65 6.25 -14.06 12.71
CA PRO A 65 5.66 -12.74 12.98
C PRO A 65 4.22 -12.61 12.49
N LEU A 66 3.93 -13.17 11.33
CA LEU A 66 2.57 -13.19 10.78
C LEU A 66 1.62 -14.03 11.63
N LEU A 67 2.03 -15.24 12.01
CA LEU A 67 1.21 -16.12 12.84
C LEU A 67 0.89 -15.48 14.19
N GLU A 68 1.86 -14.82 14.82
CA GLU A 68 1.65 -14.12 16.09
C GLU A 68 0.67 -12.95 15.93
N PHE A 69 0.79 -12.18 14.87
CA PHE A 69 -0.15 -11.11 14.56
C PHE A 69 -1.57 -11.63 14.32
N PHE A 70 -1.73 -12.69 13.52
CA PHE A 70 -3.03 -13.29 13.21
C PHE A 70 -3.69 -14.05 14.36
N LYS A 71 -2.97 -14.38 15.44
CA LYS A 71 -3.60 -14.93 16.66
C LYS A 71 -4.56 -13.94 17.33
N SER A 72 -4.45 -12.67 17.01
CA SER A 72 -5.23 -11.59 17.62
C SER A 72 -6.55 -11.35 16.91
N ARG A 73 -7.50 -12.28 17.04
CA ARG A 73 -8.74 -12.28 16.25
C ARG A 73 -9.72 -11.14 16.57
N SER A 74 -9.83 -10.74 17.83
CA SER A 74 -10.70 -9.63 18.24
C SER A 74 -10.14 -8.96 19.46
N GLN A 75 -9.95 -7.66 19.41
CA GLN A 75 -9.41 -6.83 20.48
C GLN A 75 -10.03 -5.44 20.45
N THR A 76 -9.69 -4.60 21.43
CA THR A 76 -9.97 -3.16 21.32
C THR A 76 -9.17 -2.57 20.16
N ALA A 77 -9.69 -1.52 19.56
CA ALA A 77 -8.99 -0.82 18.48
C ALA A 77 -7.57 -0.41 18.86
N THR A 78 -7.41 0.14 20.07
CA THR A 78 -6.07 0.47 20.61
C THR A 78 -5.17 -0.77 20.73
N GLY A 79 -5.72 -1.89 21.21
CA GLY A 79 -4.96 -3.15 21.31
C GLY A 79 -4.53 -3.70 19.95
N LEU A 80 -5.38 -3.58 18.93
CA LEU A 80 -5.03 -3.96 17.55
C LEU A 80 -3.93 -3.07 16.98
N LEU A 81 -4.02 -1.75 17.19
CA LEU A 81 -2.98 -0.81 16.75
C LEU A 81 -1.64 -1.08 17.41
N GLN A 82 -1.63 -1.35 18.73
CA GLN A 82 -0.40 -1.72 19.44
C GLN A 82 0.23 -2.99 18.87
N LYS A 83 -0.58 -4.02 18.61
CA LYS A 83 -0.08 -5.26 18.00
C LYS A 83 0.37 -5.09 16.56
N PHE A 84 -0.33 -4.26 15.81
CA PHE A 84 0.07 -3.92 14.45
C PHE A 84 1.40 -3.17 14.45
N HIS A 85 1.56 -2.19 15.33
CA HIS A 85 2.84 -1.49 15.51
C HIS A 85 3.96 -2.46 15.93
N GLN A 86 3.69 -3.36 16.88
CA GLN A 86 4.65 -4.40 17.28
C GLN A 86 5.03 -5.31 16.10
N PHE A 87 4.05 -5.72 15.30
CA PHE A 87 4.29 -6.51 14.09
C PHE A 87 5.20 -5.75 13.10
N LEU A 88 4.89 -4.49 12.80
CA LEU A 88 5.71 -3.64 11.92
C LEU A 88 7.14 -3.47 12.45
N THR A 89 7.31 -3.39 13.77
CA THR A 89 8.63 -3.33 14.41
C THR A 89 9.41 -4.62 14.25
N VAL A 90 8.76 -5.78 14.49
CA VAL A 90 9.39 -7.10 14.35
C VAL A 90 9.85 -7.39 12.93
N ILE A 91 9.09 -6.97 11.93
CA ILE A 91 9.48 -7.10 10.52
C ILE A 91 10.42 -5.99 10.03
N ALA A 92 10.89 -5.12 10.92
CA ALA A 92 11.76 -3.99 10.60
C ALA A 92 11.22 -3.06 9.48
N PHE A 93 9.88 -2.89 9.42
CA PHE A 93 9.21 -2.17 8.35
C PHE A 93 9.75 -0.75 8.16
N SER A 94 9.87 0.04 9.24
CA SER A 94 10.32 1.43 9.17
C SER A 94 11.74 1.56 8.63
N GLN A 95 12.65 0.65 9.00
CA GLN A 95 14.02 0.64 8.51
C GLN A 95 14.10 0.29 7.03
N ASN A 96 13.32 -0.72 6.60
CA ASN A 96 13.26 -1.13 5.21
C ASN A 96 12.62 -0.04 4.34
N PHE A 97 11.57 0.61 4.84
CA PHE A 97 10.92 1.72 4.16
C PHE A 97 11.87 2.91 4.00
N ALA A 98 12.58 3.31 5.05
CA ALA A 98 13.60 4.36 4.98
C ALA A 98 14.70 4.03 3.96
N GLY A 99 15.18 2.79 3.93
CA GLY A 99 16.16 2.34 2.94
C GLY A 99 15.66 2.41 1.50
N LEU A 100 14.39 2.12 1.26
CA LEU A 100 13.76 2.30 -0.05
C LEU A 100 13.68 3.78 -0.43
N VAL A 101 13.25 4.64 0.49
CA VAL A 101 13.15 6.09 0.29
C VAL A 101 14.52 6.70 -0.05
N ASP A 102 15.57 6.32 0.67
CA ASP A 102 16.91 6.83 0.45
C ASP A 102 17.55 6.36 -0.87
N SER A 103 17.11 5.25 -1.41
CA SER A 103 17.61 4.69 -2.68
C SER A 103 16.94 5.28 -3.93
N THR A 104 15.89 6.11 -3.76
CA THR A 104 15.11 6.66 -4.85
C THR A 104 15.51 8.10 -5.22
N ASN A 105 15.03 8.56 -6.38
CA ASN A 105 15.23 9.95 -6.80
C ASN A 105 14.40 10.91 -5.91
N PRO A 106 14.73 12.23 -5.89
CA PRO A 106 14.07 13.20 -5.00
C PRO A 106 12.54 13.27 -5.16
N GLN A 107 12.02 13.10 -6.38
CA GLN A 107 10.59 13.16 -6.64
C GLN A 107 9.84 11.94 -6.08
N ASP A 108 10.43 10.75 -6.24
CA ASP A 108 9.87 9.53 -5.68
C ASP A 108 10.02 9.50 -4.15
N LYS A 109 11.07 10.13 -3.62
CA LYS A 109 11.24 10.32 -2.18
C LYS A 109 10.08 11.12 -1.56
N GLU A 110 9.77 12.28 -2.13
CA GLU A 110 8.62 13.10 -1.69
C GLU A 110 7.32 12.30 -1.74
N ARG A 111 7.10 11.57 -2.83
CA ARG A 111 5.93 10.71 -2.99
C ARG A 111 5.83 9.63 -1.90
N GLN A 112 6.92 8.97 -1.58
CA GLN A 112 6.94 7.92 -0.56
C GLN A 112 6.71 8.50 0.84
N GLU A 113 7.27 9.68 1.14
CA GLU A 113 7.01 10.38 2.40
C GLU A 113 5.54 10.75 2.55
N GLU A 114 4.88 11.21 1.48
CA GLU A 114 3.44 11.51 1.50
C GLU A 114 2.58 10.24 1.68
N VAL A 115 2.96 9.12 1.06
CA VAL A 115 2.29 7.83 1.29
C VAL A 115 2.43 7.39 2.75
N TRP A 116 3.60 7.59 3.35
CA TRP A 116 3.82 7.30 4.77
C TRP A 116 2.96 8.17 5.68
N LYS A 117 2.89 9.48 5.42
CA LYS A 117 2.02 10.40 6.16
C LYS A 117 0.54 9.99 6.05
N ALA A 118 0.08 9.65 4.85
CA ALA A 118 -1.28 9.18 4.63
C ALA A 118 -1.56 7.90 5.42
N PHE A 119 -0.61 6.96 5.44
CA PHE A 119 -0.74 5.73 6.22
C PHE A 119 -0.86 6.00 7.73
N CYS A 120 0.02 6.84 8.29
CA CYS A 120 -0.07 7.24 9.68
C CYS A 120 -1.41 7.93 9.99
N HIS A 121 -1.86 8.82 9.12
CA HIS A 121 -3.14 9.52 9.28
C HIS A 121 -4.34 8.56 9.30
N VAL A 122 -4.36 7.55 8.42
CA VAL A 122 -5.41 6.51 8.44
C VAL A 122 -5.44 5.75 9.76
N LEU A 123 -4.28 5.41 10.32
CA LEU A 123 -4.20 4.73 11.63
C LEU A 123 -4.64 5.63 12.78
N GLU A 124 -4.30 6.92 12.75
CA GLU A 124 -4.76 7.92 13.71
C GLU A 124 -6.27 8.12 13.66
N GLN A 125 -6.84 8.22 12.47
CA GLN A 125 -8.29 8.29 12.29
C GLN A 125 -8.98 7.04 12.83
N PHE A 126 -8.45 5.85 12.53
CA PHE A 126 -8.97 4.61 13.08
C PHE A 126 -8.94 4.63 14.62
N ALA A 127 -7.83 5.07 15.23
CA ALA A 127 -7.72 5.21 16.68
C ALA A 127 -8.74 6.17 17.28
N SER A 128 -8.94 7.31 16.62
CA SER A 128 -9.90 8.35 17.03
C SER A 128 -11.34 7.87 16.99
N VAL A 129 -11.74 7.20 15.90
CA VAL A 129 -13.13 6.78 15.68
C VAL A 129 -13.50 5.57 16.54
N PHE A 130 -12.64 4.56 16.59
CA PHE A 130 -12.97 3.28 17.25
C PHE A 130 -12.51 3.20 18.69
N SER A 131 -11.48 3.95 19.08
CA SER A 131 -10.99 4.07 20.47
C SER A 131 -10.95 2.72 21.21
N THR A 132 -11.83 2.52 22.18
CA THR A 132 -11.94 1.31 23.02
C THR A 132 -12.92 0.26 22.47
N SER A 133 -13.54 0.52 21.33
CA SER A 133 -14.47 -0.43 20.69
C SER A 133 -13.77 -1.74 20.34
N LYS A 134 -14.50 -2.85 20.45
CA LYS A 134 -13.99 -4.16 19.98
C LYS A 134 -14.09 -4.24 18.47
N VAL A 135 -12.98 -4.52 17.82
CA VAL A 135 -12.88 -4.65 16.37
C VAL A 135 -12.25 -6.01 16.03
N LYS A 136 -12.73 -6.65 14.99
CA LYS A 136 -12.10 -7.86 14.46
C LYS A 136 -10.88 -7.47 13.62
N LEU A 137 -9.90 -8.36 13.56
CA LEU A 137 -8.69 -8.12 12.78
C LEU A 137 -8.98 -7.90 11.28
N ASP A 138 -9.89 -8.69 10.72
CA ASP A 138 -10.26 -8.59 9.30
C ASP A 138 -10.92 -7.24 8.98
N ASP A 139 -11.81 -6.76 9.89
CA ASP A 139 -12.45 -5.45 9.75
C ASP A 139 -11.40 -4.32 9.83
N PHE A 140 -10.45 -4.42 10.76
CA PHE A 140 -9.33 -3.47 10.88
C PHE A 140 -8.50 -3.41 9.60
N LEU A 141 -8.08 -4.55 9.06
CA LEU A 141 -7.29 -4.61 7.83
C LEU A 141 -8.06 -4.04 6.64
N THR A 142 -9.35 -4.36 6.52
CA THR A 142 -10.23 -3.82 5.47
C THR A 142 -10.37 -2.30 5.57
N LEU A 143 -10.55 -1.77 6.79
CA LEU A 143 -10.66 -0.32 7.01
C LEU A 143 -9.36 0.41 6.67
N VAL A 144 -8.20 -0.13 7.10
CA VAL A 144 -6.90 0.45 6.75
C VAL A 144 -6.68 0.43 5.24
N GLN A 145 -6.97 -0.69 4.59
CA GLN A 145 -6.86 -0.80 3.13
C GLN A 145 -7.77 0.21 2.41
N SER A 146 -9.03 0.32 2.83
CA SER A 146 -9.99 1.26 2.25
C SER A 146 -9.56 2.71 2.47
N GLY A 147 -9.06 3.04 3.67
CA GLY A 147 -8.53 4.36 3.98
C GLY A 147 -7.35 4.74 3.09
N MET A 148 -6.43 3.80 2.85
CA MET A 148 -5.30 4.02 1.94
C MET A 148 -5.74 4.18 0.49
N LEU A 149 -6.71 3.40 0.01
CA LEU A 149 -7.24 3.52 -1.35
C LEU A 149 -7.94 4.86 -1.60
N LEU A 150 -8.55 5.45 -0.58
CA LEU A 150 -9.21 6.75 -0.65
C LEU A 150 -8.24 7.91 -0.43
N SER A 151 -7.03 7.64 0.05
CA SER A 151 -6.01 8.66 0.26
C SER A 151 -5.48 9.17 -1.07
N ASN A 152 -5.67 10.46 -1.32
CA ASN A 152 -5.11 11.15 -2.46
C ASN A 152 -3.93 12.00 -2.00
N TYR A 153 -2.81 11.90 -2.66
CA TYR A 153 -1.72 12.85 -2.48
C TYR A 153 -1.60 13.72 -3.73
N ARG A 154 -1.27 14.98 -3.52
CA ARG A 154 -0.94 15.92 -4.60
C ARG A 154 0.53 16.27 -4.46
N THR A 155 1.32 15.95 -5.46
CA THR A 155 2.67 16.51 -5.55
C THR A 155 2.57 17.97 -5.98
N ILE A 156 3.25 18.84 -5.25
CA ILE A 156 3.46 20.21 -5.73
C ILE A 156 4.44 20.08 -6.90
N PRO A 157 4.10 20.55 -8.11
CA PRO A 157 5.05 20.52 -9.21
C PRO A 157 6.34 21.20 -8.79
N ALA A 158 7.44 20.50 -8.88
CA ALA A 158 8.77 21.03 -8.49
C ALA A 158 9.26 22.18 -9.39
N THR A 159 8.56 22.46 -10.49
CA THR A 159 8.90 23.48 -11.48
C THR A 159 7.81 24.55 -11.52
N VAL A 160 8.22 25.79 -11.27
CA VAL A 160 7.34 26.98 -11.37
C VAL A 160 7.02 27.29 -12.85
N ASP A 161 7.86 26.81 -13.76
CA ASP A 161 7.71 27.03 -15.20
C ASP A 161 7.16 25.77 -15.87
N VAL A 162 5.82 25.64 -15.86
CA VAL A 162 5.11 24.50 -16.43
C VAL A 162 3.99 24.97 -17.35
N VAL A 163 3.72 24.22 -18.41
CA VAL A 163 2.53 24.38 -19.24
C VAL A 163 1.41 23.57 -18.62
N THR A 164 0.37 24.27 -18.15
CA THR A 164 -0.83 23.64 -17.60
C THR A 164 -1.83 23.35 -18.71
N VAL A 165 -2.24 22.11 -18.89
CA VAL A 165 -3.28 21.72 -19.83
C VAL A 165 -4.49 21.25 -19.05
N GLN A 166 -5.62 21.92 -19.25
CA GLN A 166 -6.87 21.60 -18.56
C GLN A 166 -8.10 21.93 -19.41
N SER A 167 -9.25 21.42 -19.01
CA SER A 167 -10.51 21.72 -19.68
C SER A 167 -10.90 23.20 -19.42
N TYR A 168 -11.51 23.84 -20.39
CA TYR A 168 -11.85 25.29 -20.34
C TYR A 168 -12.81 25.63 -19.18
N ASP A 169 -13.64 24.71 -18.75
CA ASP A 169 -14.57 24.83 -17.63
C ASP A 169 -13.89 24.75 -16.24
N LEU A 170 -12.61 24.34 -16.21
CA LEU A 170 -11.80 24.24 -14.99
C LEU A 170 -10.70 25.32 -14.90
N ILE A 171 -10.63 26.23 -15.88
CA ILE A 171 -9.61 27.29 -15.91
C ILE A 171 -9.94 28.38 -14.87
N GLU A 172 -8.99 28.59 -13.96
CA GLU A 172 -9.04 29.77 -13.08
C GLU A 172 -8.62 31.01 -13.87
N PRO A 173 -9.44 32.08 -13.91
CA PRO A 173 -9.09 33.31 -14.57
C PRO A 173 -7.77 33.88 -13.99
N LEU A 174 -6.87 34.32 -14.87
CA LEU A 174 -5.59 34.98 -14.51
C LEU A 174 -4.52 34.06 -13.88
N SER A 175 -4.67 32.76 -13.99
CA SER A 175 -3.65 31.83 -13.47
C SER A 175 -2.34 31.81 -14.26
N SER A 176 -2.37 32.26 -15.52
CA SER A 176 -1.19 32.25 -16.40
C SER A 176 -1.14 33.52 -17.27
N PRO A 177 0.06 34.08 -17.53
CA PRO A 177 0.21 35.27 -18.38
C PRO A 177 -0.11 35.02 -19.86
N PHE A 178 -0.06 33.75 -20.30
CA PHE A 178 -0.42 33.35 -21.66
C PHE A 178 -1.37 32.14 -21.60
N VAL A 179 -2.48 32.26 -22.35
CA VAL A 179 -3.48 31.19 -22.46
C VAL A 179 -3.69 30.86 -23.93
N TYR A 180 -3.59 29.58 -24.28
CA TYR A 180 -3.86 29.09 -25.63
C TYR A 180 -5.07 28.17 -25.57
N ALA A 181 -6.16 28.60 -26.23
CA ALA A 181 -7.34 27.77 -26.36
C ALA A 181 -7.26 26.95 -27.64
N VAL A 182 -7.37 25.63 -27.53
CA VAL A 182 -7.33 24.68 -28.64
C VAL A 182 -8.67 23.94 -28.75
N GLY A 183 -9.01 23.48 -29.96
CA GLY A 183 -10.26 22.74 -30.19
C GLY A 183 -11.53 23.60 -30.16
N LEU A 184 -11.42 24.90 -30.46
CA LEU A 184 -12.55 25.83 -30.54
C LEU A 184 -13.34 25.59 -31.83
N THR A 185 -13.98 24.43 -31.94
CA THR A 185 -14.91 24.15 -33.06
C THR A 185 -16.34 24.43 -32.62
N GLN A 186 -17.21 24.65 -33.60
CA GLN A 186 -18.61 24.99 -33.38
C GLN A 186 -19.37 23.98 -32.53
N ASP A 187 -18.89 22.70 -32.53
CA ASP A 187 -19.52 21.62 -31.79
C ASP A 187 -19.08 21.57 -30.30
N TYR A 188 -17.95 22.19 -29.98
CA TYR A 188 -17.33 22.06 -28.65
C TYR A 188 -17.24 23.40 -27.88
N PHE A 189 -17.24 24.55 -28.59
CA PHE A 189 -17.13 25.84 -27.93
C PHE A 189 -17.81 26.96 -28.72
N PRO A 190 -18.71 27.80 -28.10
CA PRO A 190 -19.22 27.62 -26.73
C PRO A 190 -20.15 26.41 -26.63
N LYS A 191 -20.12 25.71 -25.49
CA LYS A 191 -21.03 24.59 -25.22
C LYS A 191 -22.43 25.16 -24.98
N ILE A 192 -23.26 25.18 -26.01
CA ILE A 192 -24.65 25.65 -25.88
C ILE A 192 -25.42 24.56 -25.12
N SER A 193 -25.83 24.91 -23.90
CA SER A 193 -26.75 24.06 -23.12
C SER A 193 -28.12 24.13 -23.83
N GLN A 194 -28.50 23.04 -24.51
CA GLN A 194 -29.89 22.90 -24.94
C GLN A 194 -30.75 22.72 -23.69
N ASN A 195 -31.61 23.71 -23.44
CA ASN A 195 -32.64 23.61 -22.41
C ASN A 195 -33.52 22.41 -22.73
N LYS A 196 -33.36 21.33 -21.93
CA LYS A 196 -34.26 20.17 -22.00
C LYS A 196 -35.46 20.32 -21.05
N SER A 197 -35.82 21.55 -20.70
CA SER A 197 -37.05 21.79 -19.93
C SER A 197 -38.26 21.60 -20.82
N LEU A 198 -39.33 21.02 -20.26
CA LEU A 198 -40.64 20.86 -20.92
C LEU A 198 -41.39 22.19 -21.17
N LEU A 199 -40.84 23.29 -20.68
CA LEU A 199 -41.35 24.64 -20.86
C LEU A 199 -40.30 25.40 -21.65
N SER A 200 -40.64 25.84 -22.88
CA SER A 200 -39.86 26.82 -23.64
C SER A 200 -40.11 28.20 -23.06
N ASP A 201 -39.07 28.93 -22.73
CA ASP A 201 -39.16 30.34 -22.46
C ASP A 201 -39.48 31.04 -23.80
N GLU A 202 -40.67 31.62 -23.94
CA GLU A 202 -41.02 32.57 -25.02
C GLU A 202 -40.38 33.94 -24.75
#